data_70e5dc559d2a456597ff124fface7018
#
_entry.id   70e5dc559d2a456597ff124fface7018
#
_cell.length_a   1.000
_cell.length_b   1.000
_cell.length_c   1.000
_cell.angle_alpha   90.00
_cell.angle_beta   90.00
_cell.angle_gamma   90.00
#
_symmetry.space_group_name_H-M   'P 1'
#
loop_
_entity.id
_entity.type
_entity.pdbx_description
1 polymer ?
#
loop_
_entity_poly.entity_id
_entity_poly.type
_entity_poly.pdbx_seq_one_letter_code
_entity_poly.pdbx_strand_id
1 'polypeptide(L)'
;MRDNSPIRHTYRQPIEPRADGFASQAASQAASPAAAQSASAASPGNASSSSPQNGEGQQSKGSAASRSLDIIEAVAMAERPLTPAELCAKLGLPKATVHRLCAALEQRGLLEASMNGRGLLPGRGLYRLATGVFASTPFQAERHVILQALSTELGETCNISVPGDTHMLYIDRAETHWPVRVQLPVGSRVPFFCTASGRMYLSSLSTGQQRRILTHLPIEKLTNNTLTDIDELLSELTLTAERGFSLDNEEYMQGMVALAVPVTDASGQLYATLSCHAPCMRVTLTELQSNLSALQSAASELEKIGKT
;
A
#
# COMPACT_ATOMS: atom_id res chain seq x y z
N MET A 1 14.09 -51.95 33.91
CA MET A 1 14.59 -51.72 32.52
C MET A 1 13.59 -50.79 31.82
N ARG A 2 13.90 -49.52 31.73
CA ARG A 2 13.08 -48.54 31.03
C ARG A 2 13.85 -48.18 29.78
N ASP A 3 13.22 -48.44 28.65
CA ASP A 3 13.76 -48.15 27.31
C ASP A 3 13.77 -46.63 27.06
N ASN A 4 14.95 -46.10 26.78
CA ASN A 4 15.22 -44.69 26.61
C ASN A 4 15.71 -44.47 25.17
N SER A 5 14.79 -44.57 24.20
CA SER A 5 15.09 -44.28 22.81
C SER A 5 14.82 -42.81 22.50
N PRO A 6 15.72 -42.05 21.85
CA PRO A 6 15.50 -40.65 21.55
C PRO A 6 14.57 -40.46 20.36
N ILE A 7 13.57 -39.59 20.57
CA ILE A 7 12.64 -39.12 19.53
C ILE A 7 13.45 -38.31 18.52
N ARG A 8 13.55 -38.82 17.29
CA ARG A 8 14.08 -38.09 16.13
C ARG A 8 13.08 -37.06 15.67
N HIS A 9 13.32 -35.80 15.94
CA HIS A 9 12.63 -34.69 15.29
C HIS A 9 13.08 -34.62 13.84
N THR A 10 12.20 -34.99 12.93
CA THR A 10 12.33 -34.72 11.48
C THR A 10 12.04 -33.26 11.24
N TYR A 11 13.08 -32.46 11.06
CA TYR A 11 13.02 -31.11 10.56
C TYR A 11 12.48 -31.16 9.11
N ARG A 12 11.27 -30.68 8.88
CA ARG A 12 10.79 -30.38 7.53
C ARG A 12 11.51 -29.13 7.05
N GLN A 13 12.24 -29.28 5.97
CA GLN A 13 12.88 -28.15 5.29
C GLN A 13 11.83 -27.15 4.74
N PRO A 14 12.15 -25.85 4.71
CA PRO A 14 11.29 -24.85 4.08
C PRO A 14 11.15 -25.14 2.59
N ILE A 15 9.94 -24.97 2.08
CA ILE A 15 9.62 -25.03 0.65
C ILE A 15 10.31 -23.86 -0.04
N GLU A 16 11.31 -24.16 -0.89
CA GLU A 16 11.91 -23.19 -1.79
C GLU A 16 10.90 -22.68 -2.81
N PRO A 17 10.84 -21.38 -3.11
CA PRO A 17 10.03 -20.87 -4.19
C PRO A 17 10.63 -21.34 -5.53
N ARG A 18 9.84 -21.99 -6.35
CA ARG A 18 10.17 -22.31 -7.75
C ARG A 18 10.48 -21.03 -8.51
N ALA A 19 11.72 -20.92 -8.94
CA ALA A 19 12.16 -19.96 -9.93
C ALA A 19 11.71 -20.45 -11.30
N ASP A 20 10.61 -19.93 -11.83
CA ASP A 20 10.30 -20.04 -13.25
C ASP A 20 11.10 -18.96 -13.99
N GLY A 21 11.97 -19.47 -14.87
CA GLY A 21 12.93 -18.69 -15.61
C GLY A 21 12.30 -17.73 -16.62
N PHE A 22 12.78 -16.51 -16.60
CA PHE A 22 12.82 -15.64 -17.78
C PHE A 22 14.27 -15.25 -18.01
N ALA A 23 14.90 -15.99 -18.92
CA ALA A 23 16.20 -15.67 -19.46
C ALA A 23 16.07 -14.51 -20.45
N SER A 24 16.83 -13.47 -20.17
CA SER A 24 17.63 -12.60 -21.06
C SER A 24 17.49 -12.82 -22.57
N GLN A 25 17.04 -11.78 -23.27
CA GLN A 25 17.59 -11.40 -24.57
C GLN A 25 17.67 -9.88 -24.63
N ALA A 26 18.86 -9.37 -24.36
CA ALA A 26 19.29 -8.04 -24.76
C ALA A 26 20.40 -8.24 -25.78
N ALA A 27 20.13 -7.85 -27.02
CA ALA A 27 21.20 -7.57 -28.00
C ALA A 27 20.71 -6.49 -28.97
N SER A 28 21.27 -5.32 -28.79
CA SER A 28 21.99 -4.54 -29.83
C SER A 28 21.27 -4.27 -31.15
N GLN A 29 20.95 -3.00 -31.39
CA GLN A 29 21.42 -2.34 -32.61
C GLN A 29 21.31 -0.81 -32.45
N ALA A 30 22.48 -0.20 -32.54
CA ALA A 30 22.69 1.22 -32.75
C ALA A 30 22.62 1.55 -34.25
N ALA A 31 22.03 2.66 -34.60
CA ALA A 31 22.53 3.58 -35.61
C ALA A 31 21.59 4.78 -35.81
N SER A 32 22.07 5.95 -35.57
CA SER A 32 21.71 7.26 -36.14
C SER A 32 22.48 7.43 -37.48
N PRO A 33 22.38 8.54 -38.25
CA PRO A 33 21.50 9.73 -38.27
C PRO A 33 21.14 10.26 -39.67
N ALA A 34 20.64 11.52 -39.70
CA ALA A 34 20.61 12.51 -40.79
C ALA A 34 19.29 12.56 -41.60
N ALA A 35 18.77 13.66 -41.99
CA ALA A 35 18.98 15.07 -42.12
C ALA A 35 17.77 15.67 -42.88
N ALA A 36 17.27 16.75 -42.40
CA ALA A 36 17.13 18.06 -42.98
C ALA A 36 16.37 18.24 -44.34
N GLN A 37 15.50 19.21 -44.32
CA GLN A 37 15.19 20.32 -45.26
C GLN A 37 13.68 20.53 -45.35
N SER A 38 13.14 21.59 -44.90
CA SER A 38 13.10 23.00 -45.29
C SER A 38 12.01 23.33 -46.29
N ALA A 39 11.35 24.44 -45.95
CA ALA A 39 10.66 25.42 -46.78
C ALA A 39 9.16 25.15 -47.05
N SER A 40 8.27 26.06 -46.95
CA SER A 40 8.16 27.50 -47.04
C SER A 40 6.68 27.86 -47.28
N ALA A 41 6.23 28.83 -46.53
CA ALA A 41 5.36 29.96 -46.86
C ALA A 41 4.03 29.77 -47.63
N ALA A 42 2.95 30.25 -47.08
CA ALA A 42 2.22 31.44 -47.46
C ALA A 42 0.84 31.57 -46.77
N SER A 43 0.60 32.64 -46.07
CA SER A 43 -0.71 33.28 -45.82
C SER A 43 -1.02 34.22 -46.98
N PRO A 44 -2.19 34.89 -47.12
CA PRO A 44 -3.25 35.19 -46.15
C PRO A 44 -4.69 35.14 -46.76
N GLY A 45 -5.71 35.40 -45.93
CA GLY A 45 -7.05 35.63 -46.39
C GLY A 45 -8.08 35.84 -45.26
N ASN A 46 -8.33 37.06 -45.02
CA ASN A 46 -9.22 37.80 -44.16
C ASN A 46 -10.74 37.51 -44.41
N ALA A 47 -11.55 37.52 -43.38
CA ALA A 47 -12.81 38.27 -43.21
C ALA A 47 -13.72 37.68 -42.13
N SER A 48 -13.82 38.34 -41.04
CA SER A 48 -14.96 39.14 -40.48
C SER A 48 -16.24 38.40 -40.09
N SER A 49 -16.60 38.65 -38.85
CA SER A 49 -17.86 38.95 -38.22
C SER A 49 -18.82 37.84 -37.83
N SER A 50 -19.06 37.66 -36.60
CA SER A 50 -20.17 38.12 -35.75
C SER A 50 -20.32 37.26 -34.52
N SER A 51 -20.20 37.87 -33.37
CA SER A 51 -20.71 37.35 -32.08
C SER A 51 -22.22 37.28 -32.09
N PRO A 52 -22.77 36.38 -31.26
CA PRO A 52 -23.50 36.90 -30.13
C PRO A 52 -23.09 36.28 -28.80
N GLN A 53 -23.05 37.14 -27.83
CA GLN A 53 -22.99 36.81 -26.38
C GLN A 53 -24.22 36.03 -25.98
N ASN A 54 -24.04 35.03 -25.14
CA ASN A 54 -24.81 34.72 -23.92
C ASN A 54 -24.38 33.38 -23.37
N GLY A 55 -23.93 33.34 -22.16
CA GLY A 55 -24.62 32.84 -21.02
C GLY A 55 -23.67 32.09 -20.13
N GLU A 56 -23.46 32.62 -18.99
CA GLU A 56 -22.77 32.10 -17.80
C GLU A 56 -22.87 30.57 -17.58
N GLY A 57 -21.77 29.95 -17.23
CA GLY A 57 -21.74 28.56 -16.77
C GLY A 57 -20.59 27.73 -17.33
N GLN A 58 -19.40 28.29 -17.55
CA GLN A 58 -18.22 27.50 -17.90
C GLN A 58 -17.53 26.96 -16.63
N GLN A 59 -18.09 25.87 -16.06
CA GLN A 59 -17.25 24.94 -15.33
C GLN A 59 -16.16 24.43 -16.27
N SER A 60 -14.90 24.62 -15.91
CA SER A 60 -13.74 24.28 -16.71
C SER A 60 -13.83 22.82 -17.18
N LYS A 61 -14.01 22.62 -18.47
CA LYS A 61 -13.94 21.29 -19.09
C LYS A 61 -12.49 20.86 -19.07
N GLY A 62 -12.05 20.21 -17.97
CA GLY A 62 -10.74 19.62 -17.84
C GLY A 62 -10.40 18.71 -19.03
N SER A 63 -9.12 18.53 -19.30
CA SER A 63 -8.65 17.63 -20.36
C SER A 63 -9.16 16.20 -20.12
N ALA A 64 -9.09 15.33 -21.13
CA ALA A 64 -9.44 13.91 -20.97
C ALA A 64 -8.56 13.25 -19.87
N ALA A 65 -7.29 13.68 -19.76
CA ALA A 65 -6.38 13.22 -18.72
C ALA A 65 -6.85 13.64 -17.33
N SER A 66 -7.22 14.92 -17.12
CA SER A 66 -7.76 15.41 -15.85
C SER A 66 -8.99 14.60 -15.42
N ARG A 67 -9.96 14.43 -16.32
CA ARG A 67 -11.17 13.65 -16.01
C ARG A 67 -10.89 12.17 -15.71
N SER A 68 -9.83 11.57 -16.30
CA SER A 68 -9.40 10.22 -15.97
C SER A 68 -8.83 10.16 -14.56
N LEU A 69 -8.06 11.17 -14.14
CA LEU A 69 -7.55 11.28 -12.77
C LEU A 69 -8.69 11.48 -11.77
N ASP A 70 -9.68 12.35 -12.08
CA ASP A 70 -10.86 12.57 -11.25
C ASP A 70 -11.65 11.25 -11.02
N ILE A 71 -11.77 10.41 -12.07
CA ILE A 71 -12.41 9.09 -11.96
C ILE A 71 -11.58 8.14 -11.08
N ILE A 72 -10.26 8.09 -11.28
CA ILE A 72 -9.36 7.25 -10.47
C ILE A 72 -9.45 7.65 -9.00
N GLU A 73 -9.36 8.93 -8.71
CA GLU A 73 -9.44 9.46 -7.35
C GLU A 73 -10.80 9.14 -6.70
N ALA A 74 -11.89 9.37 -7.44
CA ALA A 74 -13.23 9.07 -6.94
C ALA A 74 -13.43 7.59 -6.59
N VAL A 75 -12.83 6.68 -7.37
CA VAL A 75 -12.92 5.23 -7.11
C VAL A 75 -11.95 4.79 -6.02
N ALA A 76 -10.74 5.35 -5.98
CA ALA A 76 -9.72 5.01 -4.99
C ALA A 76 -10.14 5.40 -3.57
N MET A 77 -10.83 6.54 -3.43
CA MET A 77 -11.31 7.07 -2.13
C MET A 77 -12.70 6.55 -1.73
N ALA A 78 -13.28 5.65 -2.51
CA ALA A 78 -14.63 5.16 -2.21
C ALA A 78 -14.59 3.94 -1.28
N GLU A 79 -15.45 3.95 -0.26
CA GLU A 79 -15.61 2.81 0.68
C GLU A 79 -16.22 1.56 0.03
N ARG A 80 -16.83 1.70 -1.13
CA ARG A 80 -17.48 0.62 -1.89
C ARG A 80 -17.30 0.81 -3.38
N PRO A 81 -17.49 -0.27 -4.18
CA PRO A 81 -17.47 -0.15 -5.64
C PRO A 81 -18.45 0.93 -6.14
N LEU A 82 -17.97 1.83 -6.99
CA LEU A 82 -18.78 2.87 -7.60
C LEU A 82 -19.28 2.46 -8.98
N THR A 83 -20.57 2.64 -9.23
CA THR A 83 -21.15 2.44 -10.56
C THR A 83 -20.81 3.62 -11.49
N PRO A 84 -20.77 3.41 -12.82
CA PRO A 84 -20.62 4.53 -13.77
C PRO A 84 -21.68 5.64 -13.60
N ALA A 85 -22.89 5.29 -13.16
CA ALA A 85 -23.95 6.27 -12.92
C ALA A 85 -23.63 7.16 -11.70
N GLU A 86 -23.09 6.59 -10.62
CA GLU A 86 -22.64 7.34 -9.44
C GLU A 86 -21.45 8.23 -9.77
N LEU A 87 -20.51 7.76 -10.61
CA LEU A 87 -19.41 8.58 -11.11
C LEU A 87 -19.90 9.77 -11.93
N CYS A 88 -20.92 9.58 -12.80
CA CYS A 88 -21.55 10.68 -13.51
C CYS A 88 -22.11 11.73 -12.55
N ALA A 89 -22.85 11.30 -11.53
CA ALA A 89 -23.45 12.19 -10.55
C ALA A 89 -22.39 12.91 -9.69
N LYS A 90 -21.36 12.18 -9.24
CA LYS A 90 -20.30 12.71 -8.36
C LYS A 90 -19.41 13.73 -9.09
N LEU A 91 -19.06 13.47 -10.36
CA LEU A 91 -18.09 14.27 -11.12
C LEU A 91 -18.76 15.25 -12.10
N GLY A 92 -20.07 15.23 -12.24
CA GLY A 92 -20.79 16.08 -13.21
C GLY A 92 -20.44 15.77 -14.66
N LEU A 93 -19.98 14.55 -14.98
CA LEU A 93 -19.53 14.16 -16.32
C LEU A 93 -20.65 13.48 -17.12
N PRO A 94 -20.72 13.71 -18.45
CA PRO A 94 -21.67 13.01 -19.32
C PRO A 94 -21.45 11.49 -19.30
N LYS A 95 -22.54 10.71 -19.33
CA LYS A 95 -22.55 9.25 -19.29
C LYS A 95 -21.59 8.64 -20.33
N ALA A 96 -21.64 9.09 -21.58
CA ALA A 96 -20.78 8.60 -22.65
C ALA A 96 -19.28 8.84 -22.35
N THR A 97 -18.95 9.98 -21.72
CA THR A 97 -17.56 10.29 -21.31
C THR A 97 -17.10 9.36 -20.21
N VAL A 98 -17.89 9.17 -19.14
CA VAL A 98 -17.54 8.28 -18.04
C VAL A 98 -17.34 6.85 -18.53
N HIS A 99 -18.28 6.32 -19.33
CA HIS A 99 -18.15 4.95 -19.86
C HIS A 99 -16.88 4.76 -20.70
N ARG A 100 -16.57 5.71 -21.60
CA ARG A 100 -15.37 5.63 -22.43
C ARG A 100 -14.09 5.71 -21.61
N LEU A 101 -14.03 6.60 -20.61
CA LEU A 101 -12.84 6.74 -19.76
C LEU A 101 -12.69 5.53 -18.83
N CYS A 102 -13.76 5.04 -18.21
CA CYS A 102 -13.70 3.82 -17.39
C CYS A 102 -13.22 2.63 -18.20
N ALA A 103 -13.75 2.39 -19.40
CA ALA A 103 -13.28 1.30 -20.26
C ALA A 103 -11.78 1.41 -20.59
N ALA A 104 -11.30 2.62 -20.87
CA ALA A 104 -9.87 2.83 -21.13
C ALA A 104 -9.00 2.58 -19.88
N LEU A 105 -9.50 2.94 -18.69
CA LEU A 105 -8.80 2.69 -17.42
C LEU A 105 -8.83 1.21 -17.05
N GLU A 106 -9.92 0.49 -17.32
CA GLU A 106 -10.03 -0.96 -17.14
C GLU A 106 -9.06 -1.70 -18.08
N GLN A 107 -8.97 -1.32 -19.35
CA GLN A 107 -8.02 -1.89 -20.31
C GLN A 107 -6.56 -1.74 -19.86
N ARG A 108 -6.25 -0.67 -19.14
CA ARG A 108 -4.91 -0.43 -18.55
C ARG A 108 -4.74 -1.10 -17.19
N GLY A 109 -5.77 -1.76 -16.68
CA GLY A 109 -5.77 -2.38 -15.34
C GLY A 109 -5.70 -1.36 -14.19
N LEU A 110 -6.04 -0.09 -14.45
CA LEU A 110 -6.10 0.95 -13.42
C LEU A 110 -7.42 0.90 -12.63
N LEU A 111 -8.48 0.44 -13.28
CA LEU A 111 -9.74 0.07 -12.65
C LEU A 111 -10.05 -1.40 -12.95
N GLU A 112 -10.88 -2.02 -12.13
CA GLU A 112 -11.43 -3.34 -12.39
C GLU A 112 -12.90 -3.42 -11.96
N ALA A 113 -13.66 -4.29 -12.63
CA ALA A 113 -15.05 -4.52 -12.27
C ALA A 113 -15.14 -5.30 -10.95
N SER A 114 -16.08 -4.90 -10.09
CA SER A 114 -16.40 -5.67 -8.89
C SER A 114 -16.97 -7.05 -9.22
N MET A 115 -16.87 -8.01 -8.30
CA MET A 115 -17.32 -9.40 -8.51
C MET A 115 -18.77 -9.53 -8.99
N ASN A 116 -19.65 -8.59 -8.65
CA ASN A 116 -21.04 -8.54 -9.12
C ASN A 116 -21.21 -7.81 -10.46
N GLY A 117 -20.13 -7.32 -11.06
CA GLY A 117 -20.11 -6.63 -12.35
C GLY A 117 -20.77 -5.26 -12.39
N ARG A 118 -21.24 -4.73 -11.26
CA ARG A 118 -22.03 -3.48 -11.24
C ARG A 118 -21.26 -2.24 -10.84
N GLY A 119 -20.07 -2.39 -10.26
CA GLY A 119 -19.26 -1.28 -9.79
C GLY A 119 -17.82 -1.41 -10.19
N LEU A 120 -17.05 -0.34 -10.07
CA LEU A 120 -15.63 -0.24 -10.35
C LEU A 120 -14.86 -0.14 -9.04
N LEU A 121 -13.71 -0.78 -9.02
CA LEU A 121 -12.72 -0.81 -7.93
C LEU A 121 -11.37 -0.36 -8.46
N PRO A 122 -10.43 0.08 -7.57
CA PRO A 122 -9.04 0.25 -7.94
C PRO A 122 -8.46 -1.04 -8.51
N GLY A 123 -7.90 -0.97 -9.70
CA GLY A 123 -7.27 -2.12 -10.35
C GLY A 123 -5.81 -2.31 -9.93
N ARG A 124 -5.27 -3.50 -10.15
CA ARG A 124 -3.87 -3.86 -9.81
C ARG A 124 -2.83 -2.92 -10.43
N GLY A 125 -3.15 -2.23 -11.52
CA GLY A 125 -2.30 -1.21 -12.13
C GLY A 125 -2.05 -0.01 -11.22
N LEU A 126 -3.05 0.42 -10.44
CA LEU A 126 -2.89 1.49 -9.45
C LEU A 126 -1.97 1.08 -8.30
N TYR A 127 -2.10 -0.15 -7.80
CA TYR A 127 -1.18 -0.67 -6.78
C TYR A 127 0.26 -0.69 -7.27
N ARG A 128 0.51 -1.09 -8.53
CA ARG A 128 1.85 -1.06 -9.12
C ARG A 128 2.41 0.36 -9.25
N LEU A 129 1.58 1.33 -9.65
CA LEU A 129 1.99 2.73 -9.73
C LEU A 129 2.32 3.28 -8.34
N ALA A 130 1.47 3.07 -7.36
CA ALA A 130 1.69 3.47 -5.97
C ALA A 130 2.99 2.86 -5.41
N THR A 131 3.18 1.55 -5.58
CA THR A 131 4.41 0.86 -5.16
C THR A 131 5.64 1.42 -5.86
N GLY A 132 5.56 1.73 -7.16
CA GLY A 132 6.65 2.36 -7.93
C GLY A 132 7.01 3.75 -7.41
N VAL A 133 6.03 4.56 -7.04
CA VAL A 133 6.25 5.87 -6.42
C VAL A 133 6.95 5.71 -5.07
N PHE A 134 6.46 4.82 -4.22
CA PHE A 134 7.08 4.55 -2.92
C PHE A 134 8.50 3.99 -3.02
N ALA A 135 8.81 3.24 -4.07
CA ALA A 135 10.14 2.72 -4.34
C ALA A 135 11.07 3.72 -5.06
N SER A 136 10.58 4.91 -5.43
CA SER A 136 11.40 5.90 -6.14
C SER A 136 12.49 6.47 -5.23
N THR A 137 13.69 6.61 -5.79
CA THR A 137 14.93 6.94 -5.06
C THR A 137 14.86 8.20 -4.18
N PRO A 138 14.27 9.34 -4.62
CA PRO A 138 14.21 10.53 -3.77
C PRO A 138 13.46 10.31 -2.46
N PHE A 139 12.22 9.79 -2.55
CA PHE A 139 11.40 9.49 -1.37
C PHE A 139 11.98 8.37 -0.51
N GLN A 140 12.66 7.40 -1.13
CA GLN A 140 13.31 6.31 -0.40
C GLN A 140 14.46 6.82 0.45
N ALA A 141 15.32 7.70 -0.07
CA ALA A 141 16.48 8.20 0.67
C ALA A 141 16.07 8.96 1.92
N GLU A 142 15.12 9.91 1.81
CA GLU A 142 14.63 10.69 2.95
C GLU A 142 13.96 9.81 4.00
N ARG A 143 13.10 8.90 3.57
CA ARG A 143 12.40 7.95 4.42
C ARG A 143 13.36 7.02 5.15
N HIS A 144 14.38 6.52 4.44
CA HIS A 144 15.37 5.61 4.99
C HIS A 144 16.23 6.25 6.09
N VAL A 145 16.54 7.55 5.98
CA VAL A 145 17.28 8.31 7.03
C VAL A 145 16.49 8.31 8.33
N ILE A 146 15.18 8.60 8.28
CA ILE A 146 14.31 8.57 9.47
C ILE A 146 14.27 7.16 10.06
N LEU A 147 14.08 6.17 9.21
CA LEU A 147 13.98 4.78 9.64
C LEU A 147 15.27 4.27 10.27
N GLN A 148 16.42 4.64 9.71
CA GLN A 148 17.74 4.29 10.24
C GLN A 148 18.01 4.96 11.60
N ALA A 149 17.63 6.23 11.75
CA ALA A 149 17.74 6.94 13.02
C ALA A 149 16.91 6.25 14.11
N LEU A 150 15.64 5.92 13.81
CA LEU A 150 14.76 5.19 14.72
C LEU A 150 15.31 3.81 15.08
N SER A 151 15.76 3.03 14.09
CA SER A 151 16.36 1.70 14.34
C SER A 151 17.61 1.79 15.23
N THR A 152 18.41 2.84 15.07
CA THR A 152 19.60 3.09 15.88
C THR A 152 19.21 3.44 17.32
N GLU A 153 18.21 4.30 17.50
CA GLU A 153 17.69 4.72 18.82
C GLU A 153 17.11 3.52 19.59
N LEU A 154 16.30 2.70 18.92
CA LEU A 154 15.62 1.57 19.56
C LEU A 154 16.52 0.33 19.68
N GLY A 155 17.62 0.27 18.92
CA GLY A 155 18.48 -0.91 18.82
C GLY A 155 17.82 -2.10 18.11
N GLU A 156 16.64 -1.93 17.50
CA GLU A 156 15.84 -2.97 16.89
C GLU A 156 15.46 -2.64 15.44
N THR A 157 14.99 -3.65 14.72
CA THR A 157 14.63 -3.51 13.31
C THR A 157 13.33 -2.74 13.15
N CYS A 158 13.35 -1.70 12.31
CA CYS A 158 12.19 -0.91 11.96
C CYS A 158 11.81 -1.07 10.48
N ASN A 159 10.50 -1.03 10.19
CA ASN A 159 9.98 -1.20 8.84
C ASN A 159 8.89 -0.18 8.55
N ILE A 160 8.81 0.21 7.27
CA ILE A 160 7.65 0.90 6.72
C ILE A 160 6.94 -0.06 5.78
N SER A 161 5.63 -0.19 5.96
CA SER A 161 4.81 -1.02 5.09
C SER A 161 3.56 -0.28 4.61
N VAL A 162 3.11 -0.66 3.44
CA VAL A 162 1.88 -0.14 2.82
C VAL A 162 0.87 -1.26 2.63
N PRO A 163 -0.44 -0.97 2.68
CA PRO A 163 -1.45 -1.97 2.42
C PRO A 163 -1.41 -2.44 0.96
N GLY A 164 -1.43 -3.75 0.75
CA GLY A 164 -1.69 -4.41 -0.52
C GLY A 164 -3.11 -4.98 -0.58
N ASP A 165 -3.34 -5.98 -1.44
CA ASP A 165 -4.67 -6.59 -1.61
C ASP A 165 -5.13 -7.36 -0.38
N THR A 166 -4.25 -8.22 0.15
CA THR A 166 -4.55 -9.16 1.26
C THR A 166 -3.46 -9.19 2.34
N HIS A 167 -2.46 -8.31 2.24
CA HIS A 167 -1.27 -8.31 3.08
C HIS A 167 -0.66 -6.91 3.14
N MET A 168 0.16 -6.66 4.15
CA MET A 168 1.06 -5.50 4.15
C MET A 168 2.29 -5.80 3.30
N LEU A 169 2.77 -4.81 2.55
CA LEU A 169 4.00 -4.87 1.75
C LEU A 169 5.08 -4.00 2.39
N TYR A 170 6.23 -4.57 2.73
CA TYR A 170 7.38 -3.82 3.21
C TYR A 170 8.01 -3.00 2.08
N ILE A 171 8.04 -1.69 2.21
CA ILE A 171 8.60 -0.76 1.21
C ILE A 171 9.95 -0.17 1.64
N ASP A 172 10.25 -0.22 2.94
CA ASP A 172 11.54 0.21 3.48
C ASP A 172 11.84 -0.52 4.79
N ARG A 173 13.13 -0.66 5.12
CA ARG A 173 13.59 -1.38 6.30
C ARG A 173 14.96 -0.89 6.75
N ALA A 174 15.11 -0.61 8.05
CA ALA A 174 16.40 -0.42 8.71
C ALA A 174 16.62 -1.57 9.70
N GLU A 175 17.71 -2.31 9.52
CA GLU A 175 18.00 -3.49 10.33
C GLU A 175 18.84 -3.16 11.55
N THR A 176 18.50 -3.82 12.66
CA THR A 176 19.37 -3.83 13.85
C THR A 176 20.71 -4.47 13.56
N HIS A 177 21.74 -4.08 14.33
CA HIS A 177 23.09 -4.67 14.26
C HIS A 177 23.17 -6.06 14.91
N TRP A 178 22.15 -6.51 15.63
CA TRP A 178 22.15 -7.80 16.29
C TRP A 178 22.16 -8.96 15.28
N PRO A 179 22.98 -10.01 15.53
CA PRO A 179 23.00 -11.19 14.66
C PRO A 179 21.65 -11.91 14.60
N VAL A 180 20.95 -12.01 15.75
CA VAL A 180 19.63 -12.63 15.84
C VAL A 180 18.59 -11.57 15.54
N ARG A 181 18.01 -11.62 14.35
CA ARG A 181 16.96 -10.73 13.87
C ARG A 181 16.07 -11.42 12.85
N VAL A 182 14.85 -10.96 12.68
CA VAL A 182 13.98 -11.42 11.59
C VAL A 182 14.49 -10.87 10.26
N GLN A 183 14.64 -11.75 9.28
CA GLN A 183 15.03 -11.40 7.92
C GLN A 183 13.80 -11.41 6.99
N LEU A 184 13.11 -10.30 6.93
CA LEU A 184 12.01 -10.06 6.00
C LEU A 184 12.42 -8.87 5.10
N PRO A 185 13.02 -9.11 3.92
CA PRO A 185 13.54 -8.06 3.06
C PRO A 185 12.44 -7.12 2.56
N VAL A 186 12.82 -5.96 2.03
CA VAL A 186 11.92 -5.09 1.28
C VAL A 186 11.27 -5.89 0.16
N GLY A 187 9.96 -5.71 -0.04
CA GLY A 187 9.13 -6.55 -0.90
C GLY A 187 8.44 -7.72 -0.20
N SER A 188 8.79 -8.02 1.06
CA SER A 188 8.08 -9.05 1.84
C SER A 188 6.63 -8.69 2.06
N ARG A 189 5.79 -9.72 2.01
CA ARG A 189 4.35 -9.64 2.26
C ARG A 189 4.04 -10.28 3.60
N VAL A 190 3.36 -9.55 4.47
CA VAL A 190 3.00 -10.05 5.79
C VAL A 190 1.49 -9.96 6.00
N PRO A 191 0.85 -10.94 6.68
CA PRO A 191 -0.60 -10.99 6.83
C PRO A 191 -1.16 -9.77 7.57
N PHE A 192 -2.41 -9.40 7.25
CA PHE A 192 -3.11 -8.33 7.95
C PHE A 192 -3.51 -8.70 9.38
N PHE A 193 -3.98 -9.92 9.60
CA PHE A 193 -4.72 -10.29 10.81
C PHE A 193 -3.85 -10.55 12.05
N CYS A 194 -2.57 -10.90 11.87
CA CYS A 194 -1.67 -11.34 12.95
C CYS A 194 -0.37 -10.54 13.05
N THR A 195 -0.22 -9.43 12.33
CA THR A 195 0.94 -8.55 12.42
C THR A 195 0.55 -7.18 12.96
N ALA A 196 1.45 -6.53 13.70
CA ALA A 196 1.20 -5.18 14.19
C ALA A 196 0.87 -4.20 13.04
N SER A 197 1.64 -4.22 11.94
CA SER A 197 1.39 -3.39 10.76
C SER A 197 0.02 -3.64 10.15
N GLY A 198 -0.37 -4.90 9.99
CA GLY A 198 -1.63 -5.28 9.39
C GLY A 198 -2.84 -4.90 10.22
N ARG A 199 -2.80 -5.11 11.54
CA ARG A 199 -3.86 -4.66 12.45
C ARG A 199 -3.97 -3.15 12.51
N MET A 200 -2.84 -2.44 12.49
CA MET A 200 -2.86 -0.98 12.43
C MET A 200 -3.59 -0.47 11.19
N TYR A 201 -3.33 -1.08 10.03
CA TYR A 201 -4.07 -0.77 8.82
C TYR A 201 -5.56 -1.14 8.93
N LEU A 202 -5.88 -2.38 9.33
CA LEU A 202 -7.27 -2.80 9.45
C LEU A 202 -8.06 -1.93 10.43
N SER A 203 -7.46 -1.50 11.55
CA SER A 203 -8.12 -0.66 12.55
C SER A 203 -8.47 0.74 12.04
N SER A 204 -7.82 1.22 10.98
CA SER A 204 -8.13 2.50 10.32
C SER A 204 -9.35 2.45 9.40
N LEU A 205 -9.89 1.26 9.14
CA LEU A 205 -11.03 1.04 8.26
C LEU A 205 -12.34 1.01 9.05
N SER A 206 -13.47 1.23 8.36
CA SER A 206 -14.80 1.03 8.97
C SER A 206 -15.04 -0.44 9.34
N THR A 207 -15.81 -0.70 10.38
CA THR A 207 -16.13 -2.06 10.85
C THR A 207 -16.68 -2.96 9.74
N GLY A 208 -17.48 -2.38 8.82
CA GLY A 208 -18.00 -3.10 7.67
C GLY A 208 -16.90 -3.55 6.69
N GLN A 209 -15.89 -2.70 6.47
CA GLN A 209 -14.71 -3.03 5.64
C GLN A 209 -13.83 -4.07 6.33
N GLN A 210 -13.57 -3.90 7.64
CA GLN A 210 -12.81 -4.85 8.46
C GLN A 210 -13.40 -6.27 8.35
N ARG A 211 -14.71 -6.41 8.65
CA ARG A 211 -15.41 -7.71 8.57
C ARG A 211 -15.34 -8.30 7.16
N ARG A 212 -15.58 -7.48 6.13
CA ARG A 212 -15.51 -7.93 4.75
C ARG A 212 -14.12 -8.47 4.39
N ILE A 213 -13.05 -7.75 4.75
CA ILE A 213 -11.68 -8.16 4.48
C ILE A 213 -11.39 -9.46 5.24
N LEU A 214 -11.61 -9.50 6.54
CA LEU A 214 -11.31 -10.67 7.38
C LEU A 214 -12.05 -11.94 6.91
N THR A 215 -13.29 -11.81 6.44
CA THR A 215 -14.06 -12.96 5.90
C THR A 215 -13.45 -13.56 4.62
N HIS A 216 -12.69 -12.79 3.86
CA HIS A 216 -12.07 -13.23 2.60
C HIS A 216 -10.58 -13.59 2.74
N LEU A 217 -9.97 -13.32 3.88
CA LEU A 217 -8.58 -13.69 4.12
C LEU A 217 -8.45 -15.17 4.51
N PRO A 218 -7.37 -15.84 4.08
CA PRO A 218 -7.01 -17.15 4.60
C PRO A 218 -6.42 -16.97 6.01
N ILE A 219 -7.28 -16.95 7.03
CA ILE A 219 -6.86 -16.83 8.42
C ILE A 219 -6.39 -18.20 8.90
N GLU A 220 -5.10 -18.31 9.19
CA GLU A 220 -4.46 -19.54 9.66
C GLU A 220 -3.80 -19.31 11.02
N LYS A 221 -3.83 -20.34 11.87
CA LYS A 221 -3.15 -20.30 13.16
C LYS A 221 -1.66 -20.55 12.99
N LEU A 222 -0.86 -19.47 13.01
CA LEU A 222 0.59 -19.52 12.81
C LEU A 222 1.35 -19.85 14.10
N THR A 223 0.83 -19.40 15.24
CA THR A 223 1.38 -19.65 16.59
C THR A 223 0.24 -19.96 17.56
N ASN A 224 0.58 -20.27 18.81
CA ASN A 224 -0.44 -20.45 19.85
C ASN A 224 -1.21 -19.16 20.16
N ASN A 225 -0.61 -18.00 19.92
CA ASN A 225 -1.18 -16.69 20.23
C ASN A 225 -1.99 -16.10 19.06
N THR A 226 -1.86 -16.64 17.84
CA THR A 226 -2.58 -16.13 16.67
C THR A 226 -4.08 -16.14 16.89
N LEU A 227 -4.72 -14.98 16.83
CA LEU A 227 -6.18 -14.84 16.82
C LEU A 227 -6.71 -15.31 15.45
N THR A 228 -7.68 -16.22 15.47
CA THR A 228 -8.28 -16.77 14.25
C THR A 228 -9.79 -16.56 14.18
N ASP A 229 -10.43 -16.23 15.30
CA ASP A 229 -11.84 -15.88 15.34
C ASP A 229 -12.06 -14.44 14.86
N ILE A 230 -13.01 -14.25 13.95
CA ILE A 230 -13.28 -12.93 13.33
C ILE A 230 -13.81 -11.92 14.35
N ASP A 231 -14.63 -12.33 15.31
CA ASP A 231 -15.21 -11.43 16.30
C ASP A 231 -14.16 -11.02 17.35
N GLU A 232 -13.24 -11.92 17.71
CA GLU A 232 -12.07 -11.59 18.54
C GLU A 232 -11.13 -10.61 17.79
N LEU A 233 -10.88 -10.84 16.52
CA LEU A 233 -10.09 -9.91 15.68
C LEU A 233 -10.74 -8.54 15.60
N LEU A 234 -12.04 -8.43 15.37
CA LEU A 234 -12.76 -7.16 15.33
C LEU A 234 -12.71 -6.42 16.68
N SER A 235 -12.76 -7.16 17.78
CA SER A 235 -12.61 -6.59 19.12
C SER A 235 -11.21 -6.01 19.32
N GLU A 236 -10.16 -6.73 18.90
CA GLU A 236 -8.77 -6.25 18.96
C GLU A 236 -8.55 -5.05 18.04
N LEU A 237 -9.18 -5.02 16.86
CA LEU A 237 -9.11 -3.86 15.96
C LEU A 237 -9.76 -2.60 16.56
N THR A 238 -10.85 -2.78 17.32
CA THR A 238 -11.48 -1.67 18.05
C THR A 238 -10.55 -1.11 19.11
N LEU A 239 -9.94 -1.98 19.94
CA LEU A 239 -8.93 -1.58 20.91
C LEU A 239 -7.71 -0.92 20.27
N THR A 240 -7.28 -1.41 19.11
CA THR A 240 -6.18 -0.83 18.34
C THR A 240 -6.50 0.59 17.87
N ALA A 241 -7.71 0.82 17.37
CA ALA A 241 -8.17 2.16 16.97
C ALA A 241 -8.23 3.13 18.15
N GLU A 242 -8.75 2.69 19.30
CA GLU A 242 -8.87 3.51 20.53
C GLU A 242 -7.50 3.92 21.09
N ARG A 243 -6.53 3.00 21.14
CA ARG A 243 -5.20 3.27 21.69
C ARG A 243 -4.25 3.97 20.69
N GLY A 244 -4.56 3.96 19.39
CA GLY A 244 -3.76 4.61 18.34
C GLY A 244 -2.47 3.90 17.95
N PHE A 245 -2.26 2.66 18.39
CA PHE A 245 -1.13 1.81 18.01
C PHE A 245 -1.53 0.33 18.04
N SER A 246 -0.81 -0.49 17.33
CA SER A 246 -1.04 -1.94 17.24
C SER A 246 0.13 -2.74 17.81
N LEU A 247 -0.18 -3.91 18.32
CA LEU A 247 0.78 -4.85 18.89
C LEU A 247 0.68 -6.20 18.17
N ASP A 248 1.81 -6.89 18.08
CA ASP A 248 1.90 -8.32 17.77
C ASP A 248 2.65 -8.99 18.91
N ASN A 249 1.95 -9.85 19.66
CA ASN A 249 2.49 -10.59 20.78
C ASN A 249 2.74 -12.03 20.40
N GLU A 250 3.79 -12.28 19.62
CA GLU A 250 4.15 -13.62 19.14
C GLU A 250 3.05 -14.28 18.30
N GLU A 251 2.23 -13.51 17.58
CA GLU A 251 1.12 -14.03 16.80
C GLU A 251 1.50 -14.39 15.38
N TYR A 252 2.32 -13.54 14.74
CA TYR A 252 2.86 -13.83 13.41
C TYR A 252 4.01 -14.84 13.47
N MET A 253 4.89 -14.68 14.43
CA MET A 253 6.06 -15.55 14.60
C MET A 253 6.35 -15.75 16.09
N GLN A 254 6.42 -16.99 16.53
CA GLN A 254 6.78 -17.31 17.89
C GLN A 254 8.16 -16.77 18.25
N GLY A 255 8.31 -16.19 19.43
CA GLY A 255 9.55 -15.56 19.90
C GLY A 255 9.79 -14.16 19.38
N MET A 256 8.80 -13.53 18.69
CA MET A 256 8.87 -12.17 18.16
C MET A 256 7.72 -11.31 18.63
N VAL A 257 8.03 -10.09 19.03
CA VAL A 257 7.05 -9.06 19.38
C VAL A 257 7.19 -7.87 18.44
N ALA A 258 6.08 -7.18 18.18
CA ALA A 258 6.10 -5.98 17.35
C ALA A 258 5.12 -4.91 17.86
N LEU A 259 5.45 -3.66 17.54
CA LEU A 259 4.65 -2.47 17.76
C LEU A 259 4.55 -1.70 16.44
N ALA A 260 3.37 -1.22 16.07
CA ALA A 260 3.16 -0.39 14.89
C ALA A 260 2.31 0.84 15.18
N VAL A 261 2.65 1.93 14.50
CA VAL A 261 1.91 3.19 14.50
C VAL A 261 1.47 3.56 13.08
N PRO A 262 0.40 4.34 12.92
CA PRO A 262 -0.04 4.81 11.61
C PRO A 262 0.90 5.89 11.07
N VAL A 263 1.01 5.99 9.75
CA VAL A 263 1.54 7.12 9.01
C VAL A 263 0.42 7.63 8.13
N THR A 264 -0.02 8.88 8.37
CA THR A 264 -1.23 9.44 7.77
C THR A 264 -0.91 10.55 6.76
N ASP A 265 -1.81 10.75 5.81
CA ASP A 265 -1.76 11.89 4.89
C ASP A 265 -2.33 13.18 5.51
N ALA A 266 -2.42 14.24 4.71
CA ALA A 266 -2.97 15.53 5.16
C ALA A 266 -4.48 15.46 5.50
N SER A 267 -5.20 14.45 5.03
CA SER A 267 -6.61 14.21 5.35
C SER A 267 -6.81 13.36 6.62
N GLY A 268 -5.72 12.85 7.20
CA GLY A 268 -5.75 11.93 8.34
C GLY A 268 -5.96 10.46 7.92
N GLN A 269 -5.93 10.15 6.62
CA GLN A 269 -6.08 8.78 6.14
C GLN A 269 -4.73 8.05 6.22
N LEU A 270 -4.75 6.82 6.77
CA LEU A 270 -3.57 5.97 6.84
C LEU A 270 -3.16 5.53 5.42
N TYR A 271 -1.92 5.84 5.02
CA TYR A 271 -1.35 5.36 3.75
C TYR A 271 -0.18 4.38 3.96
N ALA A 272 0.45 4.39 5.15
CA ALA A 272 1.51 3.47 5.52
C ALA A 272 1.46 3.18 7.02
N THR A 273 2.25 2.20 7.46
CA THR A 273 2.49 1.93 8.87
C THR A 273 3.99 1.88 9.14
N LEU A 274 4.41 2.45 10.26
CA LEU A 274 5.76 2.34 10.79
C LEU A 274 5.75 1.33 11.93
N SER A 275 6.61 0.33 11.87
CA SER A 275 6.68 -0.72 12.88
C SER A 275 8.10 -1.00 13.34
N CYS A 276 8.24 -1.40 14.60
CA CYS A 276 9.45 -1.96 15.18
C CYS A 276 9.14 -3.38 15.64
N HIS A 277 10.06 -4.32 15.41
CA HIS A 277 9.94 -5.69 15.89
C HIS A 277 11.24 -6.20 16.47
N ALA A 278 11.13 -7.00 17.52
CA ALA A 278 12.26 -7.54 18.27
C ALA A 278 12.01 -8.99 18.69
N PRO A 279 13.08 -9.81 18.86
CA PRO A 279 12.95 -11.08 19.54
C PRO A 279 12.55 -10.89 21.01
N CYS A 280 11.53 -11.61 21.49
CA CYS A 280 11.02 -11.48 22.87
C CYS A 280 12.06 -11.85 23.95
N MET A 281 13.10 -12.62 23.58
CA MET A 281 14.25 -12.91 24.43
C MET A 281 15.16 -11.70 24.70
N ARG A 282 15.06 -10.63 23.93
CA ARG A 282 15.85 -9.39 24.05
C ARG A 282 15.02 -8.21 24.51
N VAL A 283 13.80 -8.10 24.01
CA VAL A 283 12.88 -6.97 24.31
C VAL A 283 11.49 -7.54 24.54
N THR A 284 10.95 -7.34 25.72
CA THR A 284 9.56 -7.71 26.02
C THR A 284 8.58 -6.77 25.33
N LEU A 285 7.32 -7.19 25.16
CA LEU A 285 6.28 -6.35 24.59
C LEU A 285 6.10 -5.04 25.37
N THR A 286 6.19 -5.07 26.70
CA THR A 286 6.09 -3.89 27.57
C THR A 286 7.25 -2.92 27.35
N GLU A 287 8.47 -3.43 27.23
CA GLU A 287 9.65 -2.61 26.92
C GLU A 287 9.54 -2.00 25.51
N LEU A 288 9.02 -2.77 24.52
CA LEU A 288 8.78 -2.25 23.19
C LEU A 288 7.74 -1.13 23.21
N GLN A 289 6.68 -1.26 23.99
CA GLN A 289 5.66 -0.21 24.16
C GLN A 289 6.22 1.07 24.81
N SER A 290 7.23 0.98 25.68
CA SER A 290 7.86 2.18 26.26
C SER A 290 8.51 3.07 25.21
N ASN A 291 8.80 2.56 24.01
CA ASN A 291 9.34 3.27 22.86
C ASN A 291 8.25 3.86 21.92
N LEU A 292 6.98 3.83 22.31
CA LEU A 292 5.86 4.33 21.49
C LEU A 292 6.06 5.77 21.04
N SER A 293 6.56 6.66 21.94
CA SER A 293 6.79 8.06 21.61
C SER A 293 7.83 8.28 20.51
N ALA A 294 8.88 7.45 20.47
CA ALA A 294 9.89 7.51 19.42
C ALA A 294 9.30 7.09 18.05
N LEU A 295 8.48 6.01 18.02
CA LEU A 295 7.80 5.60 16.79
C LEU A 295 6.83 6.69 16.31
N GLN A 296 6.05 7.31 17.21
CA GLN A 296 5.11 8.37 16.85
C GLN A 296 5.83 9.62 16.32
N SER A 297 6.98 9.98 16.91
CA SER A 297 7.80 11.09 16.43
C SER A 297 8.31 10.82 15.01
N ALA A 298 8.87 9.63 14.77
CA ALA A 298 9.36 9.23 13.46
C ALA A 298 8.21 9.14 12.41
N ALA A 299 7.03 8.66 12.81
CA ALA A 299 5.85 8.65 11.93
C ALA A 299 5.44 10.07 11.53
N SER A 300 5.47 11.03 12.47
CA SER A 300 5.19 12.44 12.19
C SER A 300 6.23 13.09 11.26
N GLU A 301 7.48 12.64 11.27
CA GLU A 301 8.49 13.08 10.29
C GLU A 301 8.23 12.50 8.90
N LEU A 302 7.85 11.23 8.82
CA LEU A 302 7.47 10.56 7.57
C LEU A 302 6.26 11.24 6.90
N GLU A 303 5.27 11.68 7.69
CA GLU A 303 4.10 12.41 7.20
C GLU A 303 4.46 13.74 6.52
N LYS A 304 5.55 14.39 6.93
CA LYS A 304 6.00 15.64 6.31
C LYS A 304 6.57 15.42 4.91
N ILE A 305 7.24 14.29 4.67
CA ILE A 305 7.77 13.92 3.34
C ILE A 305 6.63 13.77 2.33
N GLY A 306 5.51 13.18 2.73
CA GLY A 306 4.34 13.00 1.86
C GLY A 306 3.54 14.27 1.56
N LYS A 307 3.86 15.40 2.21
CA LYS A 307 3.17 16.69 2.04
C LYS A 307 3.91 17.68 1.11
N THR A 308 5.10 17.32 0.64
CA THR A 308 5.89 18.10 -0.31
C THR A 308 5.66 17.62 -1.73
#